data_d5741e337663a098621b1f4f6844a042
#
_entry.id   d5741e337663a098621b1f4f6844a042
#
_cell.length_a   1.000
_cell.length_b   1.000
_cell.length_c   1.000
_cell.angle_alpha   90.00
_cell.angle_beta   90.00
_cell.angle_gamma   90.00
#
_symmetry.space_group_name_H-M   'P 1'
#
loop_
_entity.id
_entity.type
_entity.pdbx_description
1 polymer ?
#
loop_
_entity_poly.entity_id
_entity_poly.type
_entity_poly.pdbx_seq_one_letter_code
_entity_poly.pdbx_strand_id
1 'polypeptide(L)'
;DTVDDWSDEAFWEELKRRLPDEVAGRLITGPSIEKSIAPLRSFVAEPMRYGRLFLAGDAAHIVPPTGARGLNSAASDIYYLYHAMIGHYHNGDDSGLDSYSAKALARVWKAQRFSWWMTTMLHRFPDNLPYEDKLQNTELEYLFSSEQALGSLAENYVGLPF
;
A
#
# COMPACT_ATOMS: atom_id res chain seq x y z
N ASP A 1 -12.96 11.19 -13.81
CA ASP A 1 -13.36 12.41 -13.07
C ASP A 1 -12.21 13.39 -13.04
N THR A 2 -12.52 14.68 -13.10
CA THR A 2 -11.56 15.76 -12.90
C THR A 2 -11.85 16.46 -11.57
N VAL A 3 -10.95 17.32 -11.09
CA VAL A 3 -11.19 18.09 -9.86
C VAL A 3 -12.41 19.01 -10.03
N ASP A 4 -12.62 19.52 -11.25
CA ASP A 4 -13.72 20.44 -11.55
C ASP A 4 -15.10 19.76 -11.54
N ASP A 5 -15.16 18.43 -11.71
CA ASP A 5 -16.40 17.66 -11.62
C ASP A 5 -16.93 17.56 -10.17
N TRP A 6 -16.11 17.90 -9.18
CA TRP A 6 -16.41 17.74 -7.76
C TRP A 6 -16.54 19.09 -7.05
N SER A 7 -17.77 19.63 -6.97
CA SER A 7 -18.03 20.75 -6.06
C SER A 7 -17.83 20.34 -4.59
N ASP A 8 -17.74 21.30 -3.67
CA ASP A 8 -17.65 20.97 -2.24
C ASP A 8 -18.90 20.22 -1.77
N GLU A 9 -20.08 20.64 -2.24
CA GLU A 9 -21.33 19.98 -1.92
C GLU A 9 -21.37 18.53 -2.42
N ALA A 10 -20.97 18.29 -3.69
CA ALA A 10 -20.92 16.94 -4.27
C ALA A 10 -19.96 16.04 -3.49
N PHE A 11 -18.80 16.56 -3.09
CA PHE A 11 -17.83 15.85 -2.28
C PHE A 11 -18.39 15.45 -0.91
N TRP A 12 -19.02 16.41 -0.21
CA TRP A 12 -19.59 16.15 1.11
C TRP A 12 -20.78 15.17 1.06
N GLU A 13 -21.65 15.28 0.06
CA GLU A 13 -22.76 14.34 -0.11
C GLU A 13 -22.27 12.91 -0.41
N GLU A 14 -21.25 12.77 -1.23
CA GLU A 14 -20.66 11.46 -1.50
C GLU A 14 -19.97 10.89 -0.24
N LEU A 15 -19.31 11.70 0.56
CA LEU A 15 -18.73 11.27 1.82
C LEU A 15 -19.80 10.84 2.82
N LYS A 16 -20.88 11.61 2.99
CA LYS A 16 -22.02 11.26 3.86
C LYS A 16 -22.63 9.92 3.48
N ARG A 17 -22.81 9.67 2.18
CA ARG A 17 -23.37 8.41 1.66
C ARG A 17 -22.57 7.18 2.06
N ARG A 18 -21.29 7.32 2.37
CA ARG A 18 -20.37 6.25 2.78
C ARG A 18 -20.30 6.05 4.29
N LEU A 19 -20.96 6.89 5.05
CA LEU A 19 -20.95 6.84 6.50
C LEU A 19 -22.29 6.33 7.03
N PRO A 20 -22.34 5.70 8.20
CA PRO A 20 -23.60 5.46 8.90
C PRO A 20 -24.36 6.76 9.13
N ASP A 21 -25.70 6.75 9.03
CA ASP A 21 -26.57 7.94 9.09
C ASP A 21 -26.29 8.79 10.34
N GLU A 22 -26.09 8.16 11.49
CA GLU A 22 -25.77 8.84 12.74
C GLU A 22 -24.46 9.65 12.66
N VAL A 23 -23.46 9.12 11.96
CA VAL A 23 -22.15 9.77 11.77
C VAL A 23 -22.26 10.85 10.70
N ALA A 24 -22.94 10.55 9.58
CA ALA A 24 -23.16 11.50 8.49
C ALA A 24 -23.88 12.77 8.96
N GLY A 25 -24.89 12.62 9.87
CA GLY A 25 -25.63 13.76 10.42
C GLY A 25 -24.81 14.65 11.37
N ARG A 26 -23.67 14.19 11.85
CA ARG A 26 -22.77 14.95 12.74
C ARG A 26 -21.56 15.55 12.01
N LEU A 27 -21.43 15.27 10.70
CA LEU A 27 -20.30 15.74 9.90
C LEU A 27 -20.36 17.27 9.75
N ILE A 28 -19.32 17.95 10.17
CA ILE A 28 -19.17 19.40 9.96
C ILE A 28 -18.59 19.58 8.55
N THR A 29 -19.35 20.23 7.70
CA THR A 29 -18.97 20.50 6.31
C THR A 29 -18.56 21.96 6.13
N GLY A 30 -17.76 22.25 5.12
CA GLY A 30 -17.31 23.60 4.79
C GLY A 30 -16.56 23.64 3.45
N PRO A 31 -16.08 24.81 3.03
CA PRO A 31 -15.30 24.92 1.81
C PRO A 31 -13.99 24.12 1.92
N SER A 32 -13.61 23.47 0.82
CA SER A 32 -12.31 22.79 0.74
C SER A 32 -11.15 23.78 0.77
N ILE A 33 -10.10 23.46 1.50
CA ILE A 33 -8.85 24.23 1.47
C ILE A 33 -8.10 23.91 0.17
N GLU A 34 -8.09 22.63 -0.22
CA GLU A 34 -7.44 22.15 -1.43
C GLU A 34 -8.17 20.88 -1.91
N LYS A 35 -8.29 20.73 -3.22
CA LYS A 35 -8.72 19.50 -3.89
C LYS A 35 -7.69 19.10 -4.92
N SER A 36 -7.28 17.85 -4.89
CA SER A 36 -6.36 17.30 -5.87
C SER A 36 -6.68 15.84 -6.17
N ILE A 37 -6.24 15.37 -7.32
CA ILE A 37 -6.28 13.96 -7.68
C ILE A 37 -4.85 13.44 -7.61
N ALA A 38 -4.61 12.51 -6.69
CA ALA A 38 -3.34 11.81 -6.59
C ALA A 38 -3.39 10.54 -7.45
N PRO A 39 -2.64 10.45 -8.55
CA PRO A 39 -2.57 9.22 -9.32
C PRO A 39 -1.86 8.14 -8.50
N LEU A 40 -2.58 7.05 -8.23
CA LEU A 40 -1.99 5.90 -7.53
C LEU A 40 -1.17 5.09 -8.54
N ARG A 41 0.10 4.89 -8.20
CA ARG A 41 1.05 4.14 -9.03
C ARG A 41 1.65 3.00 -8.22
N SER A 42 1.99 1.92 -8.91
CA SER A 42 2.85 0.87 -8.39
C SER A 42 4.15 0.88 -9.16
N PHE A 43 5.25 0.85 -8.47
CA PHE A 43 6.58 0.85 -9.08
C PHE A 43 7.56 0.11 -8.17
N VAL A 44 8.46 -0.65 -8.76
CA VAL A 44 9.60 -1.29 -8.07
C VAL A 44 10.81 -1.22 -8.97
N ALA A 45 11.89 -0.63 -8.47
CA ALA A 45 13.20 -0.65 -9.12
C ALA A 45 13.90 -1.97 -8.82
N GLU A 46 14.31 -2.68 -9.85
CA GLU A 46 15.14 -3.88 -9.74
C GLU A 46 16.36 -3.77 -10.66
N PRO A 47 17.56 -3.87 -10.08
CA PRO A 47 17.91 -3.99 -8.66
C PRO A 47 17.79 -2.67 -7.90
N MET A 48 17.70 -2.72 -6.56
CA MET A 48 17.73 -1.55 -5.68
C MET A 48 19.15 -1.05 -5.41
N ARG A 49 20.17 -1.69 -5.99
CA ARG A 49 21.58 -1.28 -5.91
C ARG A 49 22.22 -1.33 -7.29
N TYR A 50 22.99 -0.29 -7.62
CA TYR A 50 23.86 -0.25 -8.78
C TYR A 50 25.23 0.30 -8.39
N GLY A 51 26.23 -0.56 -8.31
CA GLY A 51 27.56 -0.21 -7.83
C GLY A 51 27.52 0.33 -6.40
N ARG A 52 27.79 1.62 -6.23
CA ARG A 52 27.75 2.34 -4.94
C ARG A 52 26.47 3.14 -4.72
N LEU A 53 25.55 3.13 -5.66
CA LEU A 53 24.22 3.75 -5.53
C LEU A 53 23.27 2.74 -4.92
N PHE A 54 22.56 3.14 -3.85
CA PHE A 54 21.53 2.38 -3.17
C PHE A 54 20.23 3.19 -3.22
N LEU A 55 19.14 2.55 -3.61
CA LEU A 55 17.80 3.14 -3.60
C LEU A 55 17.05 2.65 -2.37
N ALA A 56 16.24 3.50 -1.76
CA ALA A 56 15.42 3.17 -0.61
C ALA A 56 14.11 4.00 -0.63
N GLY A 57 13.05 3.47 -0.04
CA GLY A 57 11.75 4.13 0.03
C GLY A 57 11.16 4.43 -1.34
N ASP A 58 10.49 5.57 -1.50
CA ASP A 58 9.78 5.94 -2.72
C ASP A 58 10.69 6.09 -3.95
N ALA A 59 12.00 6.26 -3.76
CA ALA A 59 12.98 6.22 -4.85
C ALA A 59 13.14 4.81 -5.42
N ALA A 60 12.88 3.77 -4.63
CA ALA A 60 13.02 2.38 -5.02
C ALA A 60 11.69 1.71 -5.33
N HIS A 61 10.63 2.07 -4.61
CA HIS A 61 9.32 1.43 -4.76
C HIS A 61 8.18 2.34 -4.33
N ILE A 62 7.10 2.30 -5.09
CA ILE A 62 5.82 2.94 -4.76
C ILE A 62 4.79 1.83 -4.62
N VAL A 63 4.09 1.81 -3.48
CA VAL A 63 3.06 0.83 -3.15
C VAL A 63 1.72 1.53 -3.07
N PRO A 64 0.63 0.98 -3.63
CA PRO A 64 -0.69 1.55 -3.46
C PRO A 64 -1.03 1.73 -1.96
N PRO A 65 -1.72 2.82 -1.59
CA PRO A 65 -1.96 3.15 -0.17
C PRO A 65 -2.91 2.20 0.55
N THR A 66 -3.65 1.36 -0.17
CA THR A 66 -4.68 0.46 0.35
C THR A 66 -4.19 -0.42 1.51
N GLY A 67 -2.93 -0.84 1.48
CA GLY A 67 -2.33 -1.64 2.54
C GLY A 67 -1.53 -0.84 3.59
N ALA A 68 -1.45 0.50 3.45
CA ALA A 68 -0.65 1.40 4.29
C ALA A 68 0.82 0.96 4.46
N ARG A 69 1.46 0.42 3.40
CA ARG A 69 2.77 -0.24 3.46
C ARG A 69 3.95 0.65 3.10
N GLY A 70 3.75 1.81 2.48
CA GLY A 70 4.82 2.64 1.93
C GLY A 70 5.86 3.01 3.00
N LEU A 71 5.46 3.66 4.09
CA LEU A 71 6.35 4.07 5.16
C LEU A 71 7.07 2.87 5.82
N ASN A 72 6.34 1.79 6.09
CA ASN A 72 6.91 0.60 6.72
C ASN A 72 7.95 -0.10 5.81
N SER A 73 7.73 -0.13 4.51
CA SER A 73 8.68 -0.65 3.53
C SER A 73 9.93 0.22 3.48
N ALA A 74 9.76 1.54 3.43
CA ALA A 74 10.89 2.49 3.47
C ALA A 74 11.72 2.34 4.75
N ALA A 75 11.07 2.20 5.92
CA ALA A 75 11.76 1.96 7.19
C ALA A 75 12.54 0.64 7.18
N SER A 76 12.01 -0.40 6.53
CA SER A 76 12.70 -1.68 6.37
C SER A 76 13.96 -1.57 5.51
N ASP A 77 13.89 -0.80 4.41
CA ASP A 77 15.05 -0.55 3.55
C ASP A 77 16.18 0.12 4.35
N ILE A 78 15.83 1.15 5.12
CA ILE A 78 16.79 1.86 5.96
C ILE A 78 17.39 0.92 7.03
N TYR A 79 16.57 0.04 7.62
CA TYR A 79 17.06 -0.96 8.56
C TYR A 79 18.12 -1.87 7.93
N TYR A 80 17.84 -2.46 6.77
CA TYR A 80 18.79 -3.32 6.07
C TYR A 80 20.05 -2.56 5.64
N LEU A 81 19.89 -1.36 5.09
CA LEU A 81 21.00 -0.56 4.60
C LEU A 81 21.87 -0.07 5.77
N TYR A 82 21.29 0.33 6.88
CA TYR A 82 22.00 0.74 8.09
C TYR A 82 22.92 -0.38 8.60
N HIS A 83 22.40 -1.59 8.79
CA HIS A 83 23.19 -2.72 9.26
C HIS A 83 24.27 -3.13 8.26
N ALA A 84 23.98 -3.07 6.97
CA ALA A 84 24.96 -3.32 5.92
C ALA A 84 26.10 -2.29 5.94
N MET A 85 25.79 -1.00 6.12
CA MET A 85 26.79 0.05 6.24
C MET A 85 27.65 -0.08 7.52
N ILE A 86 27.04 -0.45 8.65
CA ILE A 86 27.80 -0.75 9.88
C ILE A 86 28.80 -1.89 9.64
N GLY A 87 28.38 -2.98 9.01
CA GLY A 87 29.25 -4.08 8.61
C GLY A 87 30.44 -3.63 7.77
N HIS A 88 30.16 -2.83 6.75
CA HIS A 88 31.18 -2.27 5.85
C HIS A 88 32.20 -1.37 6.60
N TYR A 89 31.69 -0.32 7.27
CA TYR A 89 32.56 0.71 7.85
C TYR A 89 33.31 0.28 9.12
N HIS A 90 32.72 -0.60 9.93
CA HIS A 90 33.33 -1.03 11.20
C HIS A 90 34.07 -2.36 11.07
N ASN A 91 33.65 -3.25 10.18
CA ASN A 91 34.18 -4.61 10.10
C ASN A 91 34.87 -4.93 8.77
N GLY A 92 34.77 -4.06 7.77
CA GLY A 92 35.23 -4.32 6.41
C GLY A 92 34.45 -5.42 5.69
N ASP A 93 33.19 -5.68 6.13
CA ASP A 93 32.34 -6.74 5.59
C ASP A 93 31.29 -6.16 4.61
N ASP A 94 31.46 -6.47 3.34
CA ASP A 94 30.57 -6.00 2.26
C ASP A 94 29.35 -6.91 2.03
N SER A 95 29.27 -8.06 2.69
CA SER A 95 28.21 -9.06 2.47
C SER A 95 26.80 -8.50 2.66
N GLY A 96 26.63 -7.58 3.63
CA GLY A 96 25.39 -6.87 3.86
C GLY A 96 25.01 -5.96 2.70
N LEU A 97 25.97 -5.19 2.19
CA LEU A 97 25.77 -4.32 1.02
C LEU A 97 25.47 -5.13 -0.24
N ASP A 98 26.17 -6.25 -0.44
CA ASP A 98 25.96 -7.13 -1.59
C ASP A 98 24.58 -7.81 -1.58
N SER A 99 24.08 -8.16 -0.40
CA SER A 99 22.77 -8.79 -0.23
C SER A 99 21.61 -7.81 -0.07
N TYR A 100 21.87 -6.50 0.03
CA TYR A 100 20.85 -5.48 0.30
C TYR A 100 19.64 -5.55 -0.66
N SER A 101 19.93 -5.49 -1.96
CA SER A 101 18.85 -5.47 -2.98
C SER A 101 17.96 -6.71 -2.89
N ALA A 102 18.54 -7.89 -2.73
CA ALA A 102 17.77 -9.13 -2.64
C ALA A 102 16.89 -9.18 -1.38
N LYS A 103 17.42 -8.75 -0.23
CA LYS A 103 16.68 -8.72 1.04
C LYS A 103 15.54 -7.69 1.00
N ALA A 104 15.82 -6.48 0.55
CA ALA A 104 14.82 -5.42 0.44
C ALA A 104 13.71 -5.80 -0.55
N LEU A 105 14.05 -6.28 -1.75
CA LEU A 105 13.08 -6.71 -2.75
C LEU A 105 12.18 -7.86 -2.27
N ALA A 106 12.72 -8.84 -1.55
CA ALA A 106 11.91 -9.92 -0.99
C ALA A 106 10.78 -9.39 -0.08
N ARG A 107 11.04 -8.33 0.68
CA ARG A 107 10.03 -7.67 1.52
C ARG A 107 9.11 -6.76 0.73
N VAL A 108 9.66 -5.98 -0.19
CA VAL A 108 8.89 -5.09 -1.08
C VAL A 108 7.83 -5.90 -1.86
N TRP A 109 8.19 -7.04 -2.41
CA TRP A 109 7.25 -7.87 -3.16
C TRP A 109 6.14 -8.48 -2.28
N LYS A 110 6.41 -8.79 -1.01
CA LYS A 110 5.36 -9.18 -0.06
C LYS A 110 4.37 -8.03 0.18
N ALA A 111 4.88 -6.80 0.33
CA ALA A 111 4.05 -5.62 0.50
C ALA A 111 3.24 -5.29 -0.76
N GLN A 112 3.86 -5.36 -1.95
CA GLN A 112 3.20 -5.16 -3.23
C GLN A 112 2.06 -6.17 -3.45
N ARG A 113 2.33 -7.47 -3.22
CA ARG A 113 1.33 -8.54 -3.32
C ARG A 113 0.12 -8.25 -2.44
N PHE A 114 0.35 -7.90 -1.17
CA PHE A 114 -0.72 -7.63 -0.24
C PHE A 114 -1.52 -6.39 -0.64
N SER A 115 -0.86 -5.29 -0.98
CA SER A 115 -1.52 -4.05 -1.40
C SER A 115 -2.31 -4.24 -2.70
N TRP A 116 -1.77 -4.99 -3.67
CA TRP A 116 -2.49 -5.35 -4.88
C TRP A 116 -3.75 -6.16 -4.58
N TRP A 117 -3.64 -7.20 -3.76
CA TRP A 117 -4.78 -8.03 -3.36
C TRP A 117 -5.86 -7.22 -2.63
N MET A 118 -5.46 -6.39 -1.66
CA MET A 118 -6.39 -5.50 -0.94
C MET A 118 -7.07 -4.51 -1.89
N THR A 119 -6.33 -3.96 -2.84
CA THR A 119 -6.89 -3.02 -3.83
C THR A 119 -7.93 -3.70 -4.70
N THR A 120 -7.62 -4.87 -5.25
CA THR A 120 -8.56 -5.62 -6.10
C THR A 120 -9.78 -6.12 -5.33
N MET A 121 -9.61 -6.44 -4.05
CA MET A 121 -10.72 -6.89 -3.20
C MET A 121 -11.66 -5.76 -2.79
N LEU A 122 -11.13 -4.56 -2.51
CA LEU A 122 -11.90 -3.46 -1.91
C LEU A 122 -12.40 -2.43 -2.93
N HIS A 123 -11.87 -2.43 -4.15
CA HIS A 123 -12.24 -1.45 -5.17
C HIS A 123 -13.02 -2.09 -6.31
N ARG A 124 -14.06 -1.41 -6.73
CA ARG A 124 -14.81 -1.72 -7.92
C ARG A 124 -14.27 -0.88 -9.07
N PHE A 125 -13.79 -1.52 -10.12
CA PHE A 125 -13.26 -0.81 -11.28
C PHE A 125 -14.37 -0.61 -12.32
N PRO A 126 -14.38 0.54 -13.04
CA PRO A 126 -15.43 0.84 -14.01
C PRO A 126 -15.54 -0.20 -15.14
N ASP A 127 -14.43 -0.84 -15.48
CA ASP A 127 -14.34 -1.83 -16.56
C ASP A 127 -14.61 -3.28 -16.09
N ASN A 128 -14.92 -3.48 -14.81
CA ASN A 128 -15.22 -4.81 -14.28
C ASN A 128 -16.45 -5.40 -14.97
N LEU A 129 -16.32 -6.64 -15.41
CA LEU A 129 -17.44 -7.43 -15.89
C LEU A 129 -18.31 -7.93 -14.71
N PRO A 130 -19.60 -8.22 -14.93
CA PRO A 130 -20.47 -8.78 -13.90
C PRO A 130 -19.94 -10.08 -13.26
N TYR A 131 -19.10 -10.81 -13.98
CA TYR A 131 -18.42 -12.00 -13.48
C TYR A 131 -17.36 -11.66 -12.42
N GLU A 132 -16.59 -10.60 -12.65
CA GLU A 132 -15.54 -10.14 -11.71
C GLU A 132 -16.15 -9.58 -10.43
N ASP A 133 -17.26 -8.86 -10.54
CA ASP A 133 -18.04 -8.39 -9.38
C ASP A 133 -18.53 -9.56 -8.52
N LYS A 134 -18.97 -10.66 -9.14
CA LYS A 134 -19.41 -11.86 -8.41
C LYS A 134 -18.23 -12.55 -7.71
N LEU A 135 -17.07 -12.65 -8.36
CA LEU A 135 -15.89 -13.22 -7.76
C LEU A 135 -15.44 -12.39 -6.56
N GLN A 136 -15.42 -11.06 -6.67
CA GLN A 136 -15.07 -10.16 -5.58
C GLN A 136 -16.02 -10.33 -4.37
N ASN A 137 -17.31 -10.37 -4.60
CA ASN A 137 -18.28 -10.58 -3.52
C ASN A 137 -18.09 -11.96 -2.86
N THR A 138 -17.86 -13.01 -3.65
CA THR A 138 -17.62 -14.36 -3.14
C THR A 138 -16.33 -14.42 -2.30
N GLU A 139 -15.27 -13.73 -2.71
CA GLU A 139 -14.03 -13.61 -1.93
C GLU A 139 -14.28 -12.90 -0.58
N LEU A 140 -15.05 -11.82 -0.58
CA LEU A 140 -15.44 -11.13 0.66
C LEU A 140 -16.27 -12.03 1.58
N GLU A 141 -17.25 -12.75 1.05
CA GLU A 141 -18.06 -13.71 1.81
C GLU A 141 -17.18 -14.82 2.41
N TYR A 142 -16.23 -15.35 1.65
CA TYR A 142 -15.28 -16.35 2.13
C TYR A 142 -14.40 -15.80 3.27
N LEU A 143 -13.86 -14.60 3.11
CA LEU A 143 -13.04 -13.96 4.15
C LEU A 143 -13.81 -13.80 5.47
N PHE A 144 -15.07 -13.38 5.42
CA PHE A 144 -15.87 -13.16 6.62
C PHE A 144 -16.47 -14.45 7.20
N SER A 145 -16.48 -15.54 6.46
CA SER A 145 -17.03 -16.84 6.91
C SER A 145 -15.98 -17.84 7.38
N SER A 146 -14.68 -17.59 7.13
CA SER A 146 -13.58 -18.49 7.44
C SER A 146 -12.60 -17.88 8.44
N GLU A 147 -12.45 -18.46 9.62
CA GLU A 147 -11.45 -18.03 10.60
C GLU A 147 -10.01 -18.11 10.06
N GLN A 148 -9.71 -19.12 9.23
CA GLN A 148 -8.41 -19.28 8.61
C GLN A 148 -8.12 -18.17 7.61
N ALA A 149 -9.11 -17.77 6.81
CA ALA A 149 -8.99 -16.67 5.87
C ALA A 149 -8.81 -15.34 6.60
N LEU A 150 -9.60 -15.07 7.64
CA LEU A 150 -9.43 -13.90 8.52
C LEU A 150 -8.07 -13.91 9.22
N GLY A 151 -7.60 -15.06 9.70
CA GLY A 151 -6.27 -15.21 10.30
C GLY A 151 -5.16 -14.86 9.32
N SER A 152 -5.25 -15.36 8.09
CA SER A 152 -4.30 -15.01 7.02
C SER A 152 -4.34 -13.53 6.66
N LEU A 153 -5.54 -12.93 6.58
CA LEU A 153 -5.69 -11.50 6.37
C LEU A 153 -5.02 -10.69 7.50
N ALA A 154 -5.30 -11.05 8.75
CA ALA A 154 -4.74 -10.37 9.92
C ALA A 154 -3.21 -10.47 9.97
N GLU A 155 -2.63 -11.64 9.71
CA GLU A 155 -1.18 -11.84 9.64
C GLU A 155 -0.54 -10.96 8.57
N ASN A 156 -1.12 -10.94 7.37
CA ASN A 156 -0.63 -10.10 6.28
C ASN A 156 -0.84 -8.61 6.58
N TYR A 157 -1.95 -8.23 7.24
CA TYR A 157 -2.25 -6.84 7.60
C TYR A 157 -1.30 -6.28 8.66
N VAL A 158 -1.04 -7.03 9.72
CA VAL A 158 -0.06 -6.65 10.77
C VAL A 158 1.34 -6.57 10.20
N GLY A 159 1.67 -7.43 9.28
CA GLY A 159 2.97 -7.51 8.59
C GLY A 159 3.73 -8.76 8.98
N LEU A 160 4.31 -9.39 7.97
CA LEU A 160 5.16 -10.54 8.15
C LEU A 160 6.48 -10.14 8.82
N PRO A 161 7.08 -10.98 9.67
CA PRO A 161 8.35 -10.71 10.30
C PRO A 161 9.48 -10.48 9.26
N PHE A 162 10.56 -9.86 9.72
CA PHE A 162 11.77 -9.61 8.92
C PHE A 162 12.49 -10.91 8.55
#